data_95e88632c3b78f50a5add612dba6640c
#
_entry.id   95e88632c3b78f50a5add612dba6640c
#
_cell.length_a   1.000
_cell.length_b   1.000
_cell.length_c   1.000
_cell.angle_alpha   90.00
_cell.angle_beta   90.00
_cell.angle_gamma   90.00
#
_symmetry.space_group_name_H-M   'P 1'
#
loop_
_entity.id
_entity.type
_entity.pdbx_description
1 polymer ?
#
loop_
_entity_poly.entity_id
_entity_poly.type
_entity_poly.pdbx_seq_one_letter_code
_entity_poly.pdbx_strand_id
1 'polypeptide(L)'
;MNALRKWRYGNWFVPVVSGLLILVSFGVEKLAGGAWNITVSPQWWIDAGEHAHGSGQVFTLANAFMLAAAVVAGWGIVVNAVRALLVKFISIDLLVSIAAIGATLIGNFWEAAAVTFLFAIGHALEAGTMNKTRAALAELVAVAPDVAVVMRDGEQVEVAAHRVRMGEIVLVKNGAKVPVDGQVVAGTGAIDEASITGESIPVEKAKSDHVFAGTISRGGFLQVMATGIGADTTLARIIHRVEEAQDAKAKTQAFIDRFSKWYTPAVM
;
A
#
# COMPACT_ATOMS: atom_id res chain seq x y z
N MET A 1 14.35 8.37 16.88
CA MET A 1 13.81 6.99 17.00
C MET A 1 12.74 6.63 15.96
N ASN A 2 12.15 7.61 15.23
CA ASN A 2 11.03 7.38 14.30
C ASN A 2 11.43 6.96 12.87
N ALA A 3 12.63 7.30 12.37
CA ALA A 3 13.04 7.01 10.99
C ALA A 3 13.34 5.51 10.75
N LEU A 4 14.07 4.87 11.67
CA LEU A 4 14.38 3.43 11.59
C LEU A 4 13.12 2.55 11.71
N ARG A 5 12.14 2.99 12.54
CA ARG A 5 10.86 2.30 12.67
C ARG A 5 10.02 2.42 11.39
N LYS A 6 10.00 3.61 10.77
CA LYS A 6 9.31 3.87 9.50
C LYS A 6 9.95 3.10 8.34
N TRP A 7 11.29 2.96 8.34
CA TRP A 7 12.04 2.18 7.35
C TRP A 7 11.80 0.66 7.51
N ARG A 8 11.75 0.12 8.75
CA ARG A 8 11.48 -1.30 9.03
C ARG A 8 10.08 -1.75 8.63
N TYR A 9 9.10 -0.84 8.61
CA TYR A 9 7.75 -1.10 8.09
C TYR A 9 7.59 -0.67 6.61
N GLY A 10 8.64 -0.15 5.99
CA GLY A 10 8.65 0.17 4.57
C GLY A 10 8.77 -1.11 3.72
N ASN A 11 8.11 -1.12 2.57
CA ASN A 11 8.08 -2.24 1.62
C ASN A 11 9.48 -2.68 1.16
N TRP A 12 10.50 -1.81 1.32
CA TRP A 12 11.88 -2.02 0.87
C TRP A 12 12.80 -2.65 1.92
N PHE A 13 12.35 -2.81 3.16
CA PHE A 13 13.21 -3.37 4.23
C PHE A 13 13.69 -4.78 3.90
N VAL A 14 12.77 -5.66 3.52
CA VAL A 14 13.09 -7.08 3.23
C VAL A 14 14.02 -7.22 2.03
N PRO A 15 13.76 -6.62 0.85
CA PRO A 15 14.69 -6.67 -0.28
C PRO A 15 16.08 -6.09 0.03
N VAL A 16 16.16 -4.97 0.75
CA VAL A 16 17.45 -4.36 1.07
C VAL A 16 18.27 -5.24 2.01
N VAL A 17 17.65 -5.78 3.08
CA VAL A 17 18.37 -6.65 4.03
C VAL A 17 18.81 -7.95 3.35
N SER A 18 17.94 -8.61 2.59
CA SER A 18 18.29 -9.83 1.88
C SER A 18 19.35 -9.60 0.80
N GLY A 19 19.25 -8.49 0.05
CA GLY A 19 20.28 -8.10 -0.93
C GLY A 19 21.64 -7.84 -0.30
N LEU A 20 21.68 -7.17 0.85
CA LEU A 20 22.93 -6.97 1.61
C LEU A 20 23.53 -8.30 2.07
N LEU A 21 22.73 -9.24 2.55
CA LEU A 21 23.20 -10.57 2.96
C LEU A 21 23.79 -11.35 1.77
N ILE A 22 23.17 -11.26 0.59
CA ILE A 22 23.71 -11.85 -0.64
C ILE A 22 25.05 -11.24 -1.01
N LEU A 23 25.16 -9.91 -0.97
CA LEU A 23 26.43 -9.21 -1.26
C LEU A 23 27.53 -9.55 -0.25
N VAL A 24 27.19 -9.66 1.04
CA VAL A 24 28.13 -10.11 2.08
C VAL A 24 28.59 -11.53 1.81
N SER A 25 27.69 -12.43 1.42
CA SER A 25 28.05 -13.80 1.06
C SER A 25 29.06 -13.86 -0.08
N PHE A 26 28.84 -13.10 -1.17
CA PHE A 26 29.82 -12.99 -2.26
C PHE A 26 31.16 -12.38 -1.81
N GLY A 27 31.09 -11.36 -0.94
CA GLY A 27 32.30 -10.76 -0.36
C GLY A 27 33.11 -11.75 0.45
N VAL A 28 32.46 -12.53 1.29
CA VAL A 28 33.09 -13.56 2.11
C VAL A 28 33.70 -14.64 1.22
N GLU A 29 32.99 -15.13 0.21
CA GLU A 29 33.46 -16.13 -0.71
C GLU A 29 34.72 -15.66 -1.47
N LYS A 30 34.71 -14.43 -1.97
CA LYS A 30 35.82 -13.87 -2.76
C LYS A 30 37.03 -13.46 -1.93
N LEU A 31 36.82 -12.90 -0.72
CA LEU A 31 37.90 -12.41 0.14
C LEU A 31 38.53 -13.50 1.01
N ALA A 32 37.75 -14.49 1.43
CA ALA A 32 38.19 -15.50 2.39
C ALA A 32 38.92 -16.69 1.73
N GLY A 33 38.91 -16.83 0.39
CA GLY A 33 39.71 -17.78 -0.37
C GLY A 33 39.73 -19.22 0.19
N GLY A 34 38.62 -19.70 0.76
CA GLY A 34 38.52 -21.02 1.38
C GLY A 34 38.99 -21.10 2.86
N ALA A 35 39.58 -20.05 3.44
CA ALA A 35 40.09 -20.05 4.83
C ALA A 35 38.96 -20.09 5.91
N TRP A 36 37.71 -19.82 5.52
CA TRP A 36 36.53 -19.79 6.41
C TRP A 36 35.55 -20.94 6.11
N ASN A 37 36.02 -21.99 5.47
CA ASN A 37 35.25 -23.23 5.27
C ASN A 37 35.12 -23.99 6.59
N ILE A 38 34.16 -23.56 7.42
CA ILE A 38 33.75 -24.31 8.59
C ILE A 38 32.82 -25.42 8.06
N THR A 39 33.34 -26.62 7.93
CA THR A 39 32.57 -27.84 7.59
C THR A 39 31.64 -28.18 8.76
N VAL A 40 30.42 -27.68 8.75
CA VAL A 40 29.33 -28.06 9.64
C VAL A 40 28.26 -28.73 8.80
N SER A 41 28.58 -29.87 8.20
CA SER A 41 27.57 -30.66 7.48
C SER A 41 27.33 -31.98 8.20
N PRO A 42 26.08 -32.36 8.50
CA PRO A 42 25.75 -33.72 8.94
C PRO A 42 26.16 -34.71 7.86
N GLN A 43 26.69 -35.86 8.26
CA GLN A 43 27.20 -36.88 7.32
C GLN A 43 26.15 -37.30 6.27
N TRP A 44 24.86 -37.40 6.63
CA TRP A 44 23.77 -37.71 5.70
C TRP A 44 23.60 -36.70 4.57
N TRP A 45 24.01 -35.44 4.78
CA TRP A 45 23.96 -34.36 3.77
C TRP A 45 25.10 -34.52 2.75
N ILE A 46 26.29 -34.97 3.24
CA ILE A 46 27.44 -35.21 2.39
C ILE A 46 27.14 -36.41 1.47
N ASP A 47 26.56 -37.46 2.00
CA ASP A 47 26.19 -38.66 1.26
C ASP A 47 25.11 -38.42 0.20
N ALA A 48 24.14 -37.53 0.48
CA ALA A 48 23.11 -37.10 -0.49
C ALA A 48 23.70 -36.29 -1.66
N GLY A 49 24.76 -35.50 -1.41
CA GLY A 49 25.45 -34.71 -2.44
C GLY A 49 26.30 -35.56 -3.40
N GLU A 50 26.89 -36.66 -2.94
CA GLU A 50 27.68 -37.57 -3.77
C GLU A 50 26.85 -38.26 -4.86
N HIS A 51 25.57 -38.55 -4.59
CA HIS A 51 24.66 -39.15 -5.58
C HIS A 51 24.06 -38.14 -6.57
N ALA A 52 24.09 -36.83 -6.26
CA ALA A 52 23.46 -35.81 -7.10
C ALA A 52 24.40 -35.11 -8.09
N HIS A 53 25.65 -34.80 -7.74
CA HIS A 53 26.70 -34.23 -8.63
C HIS A 53 28.05 -34.16 -7.85
N GLY A 54 28.79 -35.23 -7.75
CA GLY A 54 30.24 -35.39 -7.62
C GLY A 54 31.10 -34.42 -6.77
N SER A 55 30.55 -33.63 -5.87
CA SER A 55 31.31 -32.85 -4.90
C SER A 55 30.48 -32.66 -3.65
N GLY A 56 30.87 -33.33 -2.55
CA GLY A 56 30.28 -33.13 -1.24
C GLY A 56 30.22 -31.61 -0.92
N GLN A 57 29.02 -31.05 -0.81
CA GLN A 57 28.85 -29.60 -0.56
C GLN A 57 29.23 -29.29 0.88
N VAL A 58 30.37 -28.66 1.03
CA VAL A 58 30.83 -28.11 2.32
C VAL A 58 29.97 -26.92 2.65
N PHE A 59 29.29 -26.94 3.80
CA PHE A 59 28.54 -25.80 4.26
C PHE A 59 29.51 -24.69 4.70
N THR A 60 29.59 -23.64 3.92
CA THR A 60 30.48 -22.51 4.15
C THR A 60 29.77 -21.37 4.89
N LEU A 61 30.54 -20.44 5.45
CA LEU A 61 29.98 -19.21 6.02
C LEU A 61 29.21 -18.41 4.96
N ALA A 62 29.64 -18.41 3.69
CA ALA A 62 28.91 -17.81 2.58
C ALA A 62 27.53 -18.46 2.40
N ASN A 63 27.43 -19.80 2.46
CA ASN A 63 26.16 -20.52 2.40
C ASN A 63 25.24 -20.16 3.57
N ALA A 64 25.77 -19.90 4.76
CA ALA A 64 24.98 -19.41 5.90
C ALA A 64 24.35 -18.03 5.63
N PHE A 65 25.09 -17.09 5.01
CA PHE A 65 24.54 -15.80 4.61
C PHE A 65 23.50 -15.93 3.50
N MET A 66 23.70 -16.82 2.52
CA MET A 66 22.70 -17.10 1.48
C MET A 66 21.41 -17.68 2.09
N LEU A 67 21.55 -18.63 3.00
CA LEU A 67 20.40 -19.22 3.71
C LEU A 67 19.66 -18.14 4.54
N ALA A 68 20.40 -17.29 5.25
CA ALA A 68 19.80 -16.19 5.99
C ALA A 68 19.04 -15.21 5.06
N ALA A 69 19.61 -14.90 3.90
CA ALA A 69 18.96 -14.07 2.88
C ALA A 69 17.67 -14.72 2.37
N ALA A 70 17.70 -16.02 2.06
CA ALA A 70 16.54 -16.78 1.63
C ALA A 70 15.43 -16.81 2.68
N VAL A 71 15.79 -16.99 3.97
CA VAL A 71 14.82 -16.98 5.08
C VAL A 71 14.21 -15.58 5.26
N VAL A 72 15.03 -14.52 5.26
CA VAL A 72 14.53 -13.14 5.42
C VAL A 72 13.60 -12.76 4.28
N ALA A 73 13.97 -13.04 3.03
CA ALA A 73 13.15 -12.75 1.86
C ALA A 73 11.94 -13.68 1.75
N GLY A 74 12.11 -14.97 2.04
CA GLY A 74 11.09 -16.00 1.89
C GLY A 74 10.03 -16.02 2.98
N TRP A 75 10.29 -15.45 4.17
CA TRP A 75 9.35 -15.52 5.29
C TRP A 75 7.95 -15.03 4.94
N GLY A 76 7.87 -13.83 4.32
CA GLY A 76 6.59 -13.24 3.89
C GLY A 76 5.89 -14.09 2.83
N ILE A 77 6.65 -14.66 1.91
CA ILE A 77 6.16 -15.51 0.81
C ILE A 77 5.53 -16.78 1.39
N VAL A 78 6.23 -17.46 2.30
CA VAL A 78 5.74 -18.68 2.96
C VAL A 78 4.49 -18.41 3.79
N VAL A 79 4.46 -17.31 4.55
CA VAL A 79 3.26 -16.93 5.34
C VAL A 79 2.06 -16.69 4.43
N ASN A 80 2.24 -15.99 3.31
CA ASN A 80 1.17 -15.77 2.34
C ASN A 80 0.73 -17.06 1.65
N ALA A 81 1.68 -17.93 1.29
CA ALA A 81 1.40 -19.25 0.73
C ALA A 81 0.54 -20.11 1.69
N VAL A 82 0.89 -20.14 2.97
CA VAL A 82 0.13 -20.88 4.00
C VAL A 82 -1.28 -20.28 4.16
N ARG A 83 -1.41 -18.96 4.21
CA ARG A 83 -2.72 -18.30 4.30
C ARG A 83 -3.59 -18.60 3.10
N ALA A 84 -3.03 -18.57 1.89
CA ALA A 84 -3.73 -18.92 0.67
C ALA A 84 -4.19 -20.40 0.68
N LEU A 85 -3.33 -21.29 1.15
CA LEU A 85 -3.63 -22.71 1.24
C LEU A 85 -4.77 -23.02 2.23
N LEU A 86 -4.83 -22.29 3.37
CA LEU A 86 -5.91 -22.42 4.34
C LEU A 86 -7.29 -22.08 3.75
N VAL A 87 -7.34 -21.17 2.79
CA VAL A 87 -8.57 -20.84 2.04
C VAL A 87 -8.71 -21.66 0.73
N LYS A 88 -7.93 -22.75 0.61
CA LYS A 88 -7.92 -23.67 -0.56
C LYS A 88 -7.59 -22.96 -1.89
N PHE A 89 -6.75 -21.92 -1.82
CA PHE A 89 -6.26 -21.19 -2.97
C PHE A 89 -4.79 -21.52 -3.23
N ILE A 90 -4.48 -22.05 -4.42
CA ILE A 90 -3.11 -22.32 -4.86
C ILE A 90 -2.57 -21.02 -5.46
N SER A 91 -1.68 -20.36 -4.71
CA SER A 91 -1.06 -19.10 -5.12
C SER A 91 0.34 -19.33 -5.71
N ILE A 92 0.83 -18.34 -6.45
CA ILE A 92 2.21 -18.33 -6.94
C ILE A 92 3.22 -18.32 -5.78
N ASP A 93 2.85 -17.76 -4.63
CA ASP A 93 3.65 -17.78 -3.41
C ASP A 93 3.92 -19.21 -2.93
N LEU A 94 2.94 -20.12 -3.09
CA LEU A 94 3.10 -21.52 -2.75
C LEU A 94 4.16 -22.20 -3.65
N LEU A 95 4.09 -21.95 -4.95
CA LEU A 95 5.06 -22.48 -5.92
C LEU A 95 6.48 -22.02 -5.60
N VAL A 96 6.63 -20.69 -5.37
CA VAL A 96 7.94 -20.09 -5.02
C VAL A 96 8.44 -20.63 -3.68
N SER A 97 7.56 -20.84 -2.70
CA SER A 97 7.93 -21.41 -1.39
C SER A 97 8.44 -22.85 -1.54
N ILE A 98 7.76 -23.67 -2.34
CA ILE A 98 8.19 -25.06 -2.59
C ILE A 98 9.53 -25.07 -3.32
N ALA A 99 9.70 -24.21 -4.34
CA ALA A 99 10.96 -24.11 -5.08
C ALA A 99 12.13 -23.69 -4.17
N ALA A 100 11.94 -22.66 -3.33
CA ALA A 100 12.96 -22.17 -2.42
C ALA A 100 13.33 -23.20 -1.33
N ILE A 101 12.33 -23.88 -0.75
CA ILE A 101 12.55 -24.96 0.22
C ILE A 101 13.28 -26.14 -0.47
N GLY A 102 12.83 -26.53 -1.66
CA GLY A 102 13.46 -27.59 -2.44
C GLY A 102 14.92 -27.28 -2.76
N ALA A 103 15.22 -26.08 -3.25
CA ALA A 103 16.58 -25.63 -3.52
C ALA A 103 17.45 -25.66 -2.26
N THR A 104 16.90 -25.25 -1.10
CA THR A 104 17.59 -25.31 0.19
C THR A 104 17.90 -26.75 0.60
N LEU A 105 16.96 -27.69 0.41
CA LEU A 105 17.12 -29.09 0.77
C LEU A 105 18.16 -29.79 -0.10
N ILE A 106 18.30 -29.39 -1.37
CA ILE A 106 19.35 -29.93 -2.28
C ILE A 106 20.70 -29.23 -2.04
N GLY A 107 20.78 -28.25 -1.12
CA GLY A 107 22.01 -27.52 -0.83
C GLY A 107 22.28 -26.36 -1.79
N ASN A 108 21.36 -26.02 -2.68
CA ASN A 108 21.51 -24.91 -3.62
C ASN A 108 21.02 -23.59 -3.03
N PHE A 109 21.76 -23.09 -2.04
CA PHE A 109 21.40 -21.88 -1.26
C PHE A 109 21.38 -20.61 -2.11
N TRP A 110 22.20 -20.55 -3.16
CA TRP A 110 22.22 -19.45 -4.11
C TRP A 110 20.87 -19.30 -4.85
N GLU A 111 20.37 -20.38 -5.39
CA GLU A 111 19.07 -20.34 -6.10
C GLU A 111 17.93 -19.99 -5.15
N ALA A 112 17.92 -20.58 -3.93
CA ALA A 112 16.93 -20.25 -2.93
C ALA A 112 16.94 -18.76 -2.58
N ALA A 113 18.13 -18.18 -2.36
CA ALA A 113 18.29 -16.75 -2.05
C ALA A 113 17.91 -15.86 -3.24
N ALA A 114 18.35 -16.21 -4.45
CA ALA A 114 18.08 -15.43 -5.65
C ALA A 114 16.57 -15.38 -5.98
N VAL A 115 15.88 -16.51 -5.93
CA VAL A 115 14.44 -16.61 -6.21
C VAL A 115 13.64 -15.83 -5.17
N THR A 116 13.89 -16.04 -3.89
CA THR A 116 13.15 -15.31 -2.82
C THR A 116 13.44 -13.82 -2.82
N PHE A 117 14.68 -13.40 -3.09
CA PHE A 117 15.07 -12.00 -3.22
C PHE A 117 14.36 -11.31 -4.40
N LEU A 118 14.37 -11.94 -5.58
CA LEU A 118 13.71 -11.39 -6.77
C LEU A 118 12.20 -11.23 -6.53
N PHE A 119 11.60 -12.20 -5.86
CA PHE A 119 10.18 -12.16 -5.51
C PHE A 119 9.88 -11.07 -4.48
N ALA A 120 10.75 -10.88 -3.48
CA ALA A 120 10.64 -9.81 -2.50
C ALA A 120 10.74 -8.41 -3.14
N ILE A 121 11.60 -8.22 -4.16
CA ILE A 121 11.65 -6.99 -4.95
C ILE A 121 10.34 -6.79 -5.69
N GLY A 122 9.82 -7.80 -6.36
CA GLY A 122 8.54 -7.74 -7.06
C GLY A 122 7.40 -7.26 -6.16
N HIS A 123 7.26 -7.87 -4.99
CA HIS A 123 6.27 -7.46 -3.97
C HIS A 123 6.49 -6.03 -3.46
N ALA A 124 7.73 -5.60 -3.26
CA ALA A 124 8.04 -4.24 -2.82
C ALA A 124 7.67 -3.19 -3.87
N LEU A 125 7.92 -3.46 -5.15
CA LEU A 125 7.53 -2.60 -6.28
C LEU A 125 6.01 -2.52 -6.42
N GLU A 126 5.32 -3.65 -6.36
CA GLU A 126 3.86 -3.72 -6.40
C GLU A 126 3.23 -2.91 -5.26
N ALA A 127 3.64 -3.18 -4.02
CA ALA A 127 3.16 -2.46 -2.85
C ALA A 127 3.49 -0.97 -2.90
N GLY A 128 4.67 -0.59 -3.42
CA GLY A 128 5.06 0.80 -3.61
C GLY A 128 4.15 1.54 -4.61
N THR A 129 3.77 0.88 -5.69
CA THR A 129 2.85 1.42 -6.71
C THR A 129 1.45 1.59 -6.14
N MET A 130 0.93 0.57 -5.45
CA MET A 130 -0.40 0.62 -4.82
C MET A 130 -0.48 1.70 -3.73
N ASN A 131 0.56 1.86 -2.92
CA ASN A 131 0.58 2.90 -1.88
C ASN A 131 0.59 4.32 -2.45
N LYS A 132 1.28 4.56 -3.58
CA LYS A 132 1.24 5.87 -4.27
C LYS A 132 -0.16 6.20 -4.76
N THR A 133 -0.85 5.22 -5.34
CA THR A 133 -2.22 5.39 -5.81
C THR A 133 -3.17 5.70 -4.65
N ARG A 134 -3.06 4.96 -3.53
CA ARG A 134 -3.88 5.21 -2.33
C ARG A 134 -3.57 6.55 -1.67
N ALA A 135 -2.31 7.00 -1.66
CA ALA A 135 -1.93 8.29 -1.11
C ALA A 135 -2.54 9.45 -1.89
N ALA A 136 -2.54 9.38 -3.22
CA ALA A 136 -3.20 10.40 -4.07
C ALA A 136 -4.71 10.50 -3.80
N LEU A 137 -5.37 9.36 -3.54
CA LEU A 137 -6.80 9.36 -3.16
C LEU A 137 -7.01 9.91 -1.74
N ALA A 138 -6.17 9.55 -0.79
CA ALA A 138 -6.25 10.06 0.58
C ALA A 138 -6.06 11.57 0.64
N GLU A 139 -5.27 12.15 -0.26
CA GLU A 139 -5.10 13.61 -0.37
C GLU A 139 -6.39 14.28 -0.83
N LEU A 140 -7.16 13.66 -1.73
CA LEU A 140 -8.49 14.15 -2.13
C LEU A 140 -9.50 14.09 -0.96
N VAL A 141 -9.45 13.05 -0.14
CA VAL A 141 -10.32 12.93 1.06
C VAL A 141 -9.95 13.94 2.13
N ALA A 142 -8.67 14.26 2.31
CA ALA A 142 -8.18 15.23 3.29
C ALA A 142 -8.60 16.69 2.98
N VAL A 143 -9.22 16.92 1.83
CA VAL A 143 -9.77 18.24 1.45
C VAL A 143 -11.02 18.58 2.27
N ALA A 144 -11.82 17.60 2.72
CA ALA A 144 -13.00 17.87 3.55
C ALA A 144 -12.61 18.32 4.97
N PRO A 145 -13.24 19.37 5.53
CA PRO A 145 -12.98 19.81 6.90
C PRO A 145 -13.63 18.84 7.91
N ASP A 146 -12.98 18.67 9.06
CA ASP A 146 -13.52 17.87 10.17
C ASP A 146 -14.60 18.60 10.97
N VAL A 147 -14.63 19.93 10.88
CA VAL A 147 -15.44 20.81 11.72
C VAL A 147 -16.25 21.78 10.87
N ALA A 148 -17.47 22.07 11.30
CA ALA A 148 -18.38 23.04 10.72
C ALA A 148 -18.90 24.01 11.81
N VAL A 149 -19.07 25.27 11.45
CA VAL A 149 -19.78 26.24 12.31
C VAL A 149 -21.21 26.38 11.80
N VAL A 150 -22.17 25.99 12.62
CA VAL A 150 -23.60 26.04 12.28
C VAL A 150 -24.32 27.10 13.13
N MET A 151 -25.44 27.61 12.60
CA MET A 151 -26.34 28.49 13.33
C MET A 151 -27.46 27.66 13.96
N ARG A 152 -27.49 27.56 15.29
CA ARG A 152 -28.57 26.91 16.04
C ARG A 152 -29.15 27.87 17.07
N ASP A 153 -30.45 28.06 17.08
CA ASP A 153 -31.18 28.95 18.02
C ASP A 153 -30.62 30.39 18.07
N GLY A 154 -30.07 30.85 16.94
CA GLY A 154 -29.46 32.18 16.82
C GLY A 154 -28.01 32.26 17.26
N GLU A 155 -27.42 31.19 17.76
CA GLU A 155 -26.02 31.12 18.20
C GLU A 155 -25.14 30.34 17.22
N GLN A 156 -23.85 30.74 17.14
CA GLN A 156 -22.85 30.00 16.37
C GLN A 156 -22.32 28.85 17.20
N VAL A 157 -22.52 27.62 16.72
CA VAL A 157 -22.06 26.40 17.37
C VAL A 157 -21.09 25.66 16.48
N GLU A 158 -19.94 25.33 17.02
CA GLU A 158 -18.97 24.47 16.33
C GLU A 158 -19.34 22.99 16.52
N VAL A 159 -19.48 22.27 15.41
CA VAL A 159 -19.85 20.86 15.39
C VAL A 159 -18.94 20.08 14.46
N ALA A 160 -18.81 18.78 14.67
CA ALA A 160 -18.14 17.94 13.69
C ALA A 160 -18.93 17.94 12.37
N ALA A 161 -18.25 18.06 11.21
CA ALA A 161 -18.89 18.20 9.90
C ALA A 161 -19.93 17.10 9.61
N HIS A 162 -19.66 15.87 10.07
CA HIS A 162 -20.59 14.73 9.93
C HIS A 162 -21.86 14.84 10.82
N ARG A 163 -21.92 15.82 11.75
CA ARG A 163 -23.08 16.09 12.62
C ARG A 163 -23.96 17.24 12.12
N VAL A 164 -23.58 17.86 11.03
CA VAL A 164 -24.44 18.84 10.35
C VAL A 164 -25.68 18.11 9.80
N ARG A 165 -26.84 18.76 9.88
CA ARG A 165 -28.10 18.22 9.39
C ARG A 165 -28.51 18.88 8.10
N MET A 166 -29.28 18.18 7.29
CA MET A 166 -29.90 18.75 6.09
C MET A 166 -30.75 19.96 6.47
N GLY A 167 -30.60 21.05 5.70
CA GLY A 167 -31.32 22.34 5.94
C GLY A 167 -30.72 23.22 7.03
N GLU A 168 -29.70 22.78 7.79
CA GLU A 168 -28.98 23.66 8.73
C GLU A 168 -28.20 24.74 8.00
N ILE A 169 -28.09 25.92 8.62
CA ILE A 169 -27.29 27.02 8.12
C ILE A 169 -25.85 26.90 8.61
N VAL A 170 -24.95 26.70 7.67
CA VAL A 170 -23.50 26.61 7.91
C VAL A 170 -22.86 27.97 7.58
N LEU A 171 -21.99 28.43 8.47
CA LEU A 171 -21.25 29.68 8.32
C LEU A 171 -19.88 29.40 7.71
N VAL A 172 -19.61 30.00 6.56
CA VAL A 172 -18.33 29.89 5.87
C VAL A 172 -17.63 31.24 5.92
N LYS A 173 -16.53 31.30 6.70
CA LYS A 173 -15.70 32.52 6.87
C LYS A 173 -14.56 32.49 5.85
N ASN A 174 -13.96 33.66 5.63
CA ASN A 174 -12.77 33.77 4.80
C ASN A 174 -11.66 32.82 5.27
N GLY A 175 -11.05 32.06 4.34
CA GLY A 175 -10.04 31.06 4.62
C GLY A 175 -10.58 29.69 5.09
N ALA A 176 -11.88 29.59 5.41
CA ALA A 176 -12.48 28.36 5.86
C ALA A 176 -12.76 27.41 4.67
N LYS A 177 -12.65 26.11 4.93
CA LYS A 177 -13.15 25.08 4.01
C LYS A 177 -14.64 24.92 4.16
N VAL A 178 -15.35 24.74 3.06
CA VAL A 178 -16.81 24.48 3.03
C VAL A 178 -17.06 23.04 3.47
N PRO A 179 -17.83 22.79 4.55
CA PRO A 179 -17.98 21.45 5.10
C PRO A 179 -19.12 20.61 4.49
N VAL A 180 -20.01 21.23 3.73
CA VAL A 180 -21.22 20.60 3.17
C VAL A 180 -21.46 21.11 1.76
N ASP A 181 -22.20 20.35 0.94
CA ASP A 181 -22.80 20.91 -0.26
C ASP A 181 -24.02 21.73 0.17
N GLY A 182 -24.21 22.88 -0.45
CA GLY A 182 -25.33 23.74 -0.08
C GLY A 182 -25.61 24.87 -1.04
N GLN A 183 -26.65 25.63 -0.68
CA GLN A 183 -27.05 26.85 -1.38
C GLN A 183 -26.82 28.05 -0.49
N VAL A 184 -26.22 29.11 -1.03
CA VAL A 184 -26.02 30.36 -0.32
C VAL A 184 -27.37 31.01 -0.05
N VAL A 185 -27.67 31.28 1.23
CA VAL A 185 -28.91 31.93 1.64
C VAL A 185 -28.67 33.43 1.97
N ALA A 186 -27.45 33.75 2.41
CA ALA A 186 -27.06 35.14 2.69
C ALA A 186 -25.53 35.30 2.60
N GLY A 187 -25.09 36.55 2.38
CA GLY A 187 -23.70 36.92 2.24
C GLY A 187 -23.19 36.84 0.80
N THR A 188 -21.93 37.25 0.62
CA THR A 188 -21.18 37.17 -0.65
C THR A 188 -19.75 36.78 -0.37
N GLY A 189 -19.10 36.11 -1.31
CA GLY A 189 -17.70 35.74 -1.17
C GLY A 189 -17.16 35.01 -2.40
N ALA A 190 -15.85 34.88 -2.46
CA ALA A 190 -15.16 34.16 -3.51
C ALA A 190 -14.79 32.75 -3.02
N ILE A 191 -15.15 31.72 -3.76
CA ILE A 191 -14.84 30.30 -3.45
C ILE A 191 -13.89 29.74 -4.48
N ASP A 192 -12.79 29.16 -4.00
CA ASP A 192 -11.87 28.36 -4.79
C ASP A 192 -12.45 26.93 -4.93
N GLU A 193 -12.94 26.63 -6.11
CA GLU A 193 -13.58 25.35 -6.43
C GLU A 193 -12.64 24.39 -7.18
N ALA A 194 -11.34 24.67 -7.21
CA ALA A 194 -10.34 23.88 -7.96
C ALA A 194 -10.33 22.39 -7.57
N SER A 195 -10.67 22.07 -6.33
CA SER A 195 -10.77 20.68 -5.85
C SER A 195 -11.92 19.88 -6.50
N ILE A 196 -12.91 20.55 -7.07
CA ILE A 196 -14.09 19.95 -7.71
C ILE A 196 -14.10 20.17 -9.21
N THR A 197 -13.88 21.42 -9.65
CA THR A 197 -13.98 21.81 -11.06
C THR A 197 -12.64 21.69 -11.81
N GLY A 198 -11.53 21.74 -11.08
CA GLY A 198 -10.17 21.82 -11.65
C GLY A 198 -9.77 23.25 -12.06
N GLU A 199 -10.65 24.24 -11.95
CA GLU A 199 -10.36 25.64 -12.28
C GLU A 199 -9.79 26.38 -11.08
N SER A 200 -8.59 26.95 -11.22
CA SER A 200 -7.88 27.62 -10.12
C SER A 200 -8.35 29.06 -9.84
N ILE A 201 -9.27 29.60 -10.64
CA ILE A 201 -9.78 30.97 -10.47
C ILE A 201 -10.96 30.93 -9.50
N PRO A 202 -10.90 31.63 -8.36
CA PRO A 202 -12.01 31.68 -7.43
C PRO A 202 -13.30 32.25 -8.09
N VAL A 203 -14.42 31.62 -7.80
CA VAL A 203 -15.74 31.99 -8.33
C VAL A 203 -16.48 32.80 -7.28
N GLU A 204 -17.00 33.98 -7.69
CA GLU A 204 -17.87 34.79 -6.86
C GLU A 204 -19.19 34.06 -6.61
N LYS A 205 -19.60 34.03 -5.34
CA LYS A 205 -20.85 33.41 -4.89
C LYS A 205 -21.72 34.43 -4.17
N ALA A 206 -22.98 34.40 -4.54
CA ALA A 206 -24.01 35.25 -3.98
C ALA A 206 -25.24 34.40 -3.58
N LYS A 207 -26.28 35.05 -3.08
CA LYS A 207 -27.52 34.36 -2.69
C LYS A 207 -28.10 33.53 -3.84
N SER A 208 -28.48 32.33 -3.54
CA SER A 208 -28.99 31.26 -4.42
C SER A 208 -27.94 30.48 -5.21
N ASP A 209 -26.65 30.83 -5.13
CA ASP A 209 -25.59 30.07 -5.74
C ASP A 209 -25.28 28.78 -4.96
N HIS A 210 -24.83 27.78 -5.66
CA HIS A 210 -24.38 26.52 -5.06
C HIS A 210 -22.90 26.58 -4.66
N VAL A 211 -22.59 25.95 -3.53
CA VAL A 211 -21.22 25.70 -3.04
C VAL A 211 -21.05 24.22 -2.73
N PHE A 212 -19.83 23.75 -2.85
CA PHE A 212 -19.49 22.33 -2.72
C PHE A 212 -18.57 22.08 -1.52
N ALA A 213 -18.78 20.98 -0.83
CA ALA A 213 -17.91 20.51 0.24
C ALA A 213 -16.46 20.32 -0.27
N GLY A 214 -15.49 20.70 0.57
CA GLY A 214 -14.08 20.59 0.24
C GLY A 214 -13.52 21.78 -0.55
N THR A 215 -14.35 22.77 -0.95
CA THR A 215 -13.89 24.03 -1.55
C THR A 215 -13.42 25.01 -0.47
N ILE A 216 -12.67 26.04 -0.84
CA ILE A 216 -12.05 26.99 0.10
C ILE A 216 -12.56 28.39 -0.15
N SER A 217 -13.09 29.07 0.89
CA SER A 217 -13.42 30.49 0.82
C SER A 217 -12.14 31.32 0.75
N ARG A 218 -12.03 32.13 -0.29
CA ARG A 218 -10.91 33.09 -0.52
C ARG A 218 -11.23 34.50 -0.15
N GLY A 219 -12.51 34.77 0.21
CA GLY A 219 -12.95 36.11 0.62
C GLY A 219 -14.41 36.12 0.97
N GLY A 220 -14.83 37.13 1.76
CA GLY A 220 -16.22 37.33 2.15
C GLY A 220 -16.68 36.42 3.30
N PHE A 221 -18.01 36.36 3.44
CA PHE A 221 -18.73 35.58 4.44
C PHE A 221 -20.00 35.02 3.82
N LEU A 222 -20.22 33.72 3.93
CA LEU A 222 -21.38 33.06 3.37
C LEU A 222 -22.15 32.31 4.46
N GLN A 223 -23.48 32.41 4.38
CA GLN A 223 -24.40 31.51 5.08
C GLN A 223 -24.94 30.51 4.07
N VAL A 224 -24.67 29.25 4.30
CA VAL A 224 -24.96 28.16 3.37
C VAL A 224 -25.97 27.20 4.00
N MET A 225 -27.11 27.02 3.36
CA MET A 225 -28.08 26.01 3.75
C MET A 225 -27.61 24.66 3.22
N ALA A 226 -27.38 23.69 4.11
CA ALA A 226 -26.89 22.37 3.77
C ALA A 226 -27.91 21.58 2.92
N THR A 227 -27.51 21.18 1.71
CA THR A 227 -28.33 20.36 0.78
C THR A 227 -27.71 18.98 0.51
N GLY A 228 -26.44 18.78 0.87
CA GLY A 228 -25.74 17.49 0.82
C GLY A 228 -24.72 17.40 1.94
N ILE A 229 -24.74 16.31 2.70
CA ILE A 229 -23.91 16.09 3.89
C ILE A 229 -23.20 14.73 3.84
N GLY A 230 -22.01 14.65 4.43
CA GLY A 230 -21.26 13.40 4.57
C GLY A 230 -21.08 12.66 3.24
N ALA A 231 -21.63 11.45 3.13
CA ALA A 231 -21.53 10.60 1.94
C ALA A 231 -22.32 11.12 0.72
N ASP A 232 -23.29 12.02 0.94
CA ASP A 232 -24.11 12.57 -0.12
C ASP A 232 -23.53 13.82 -0.76
N THR A 233 -22.37 14.30 -0.28
CA THR A 233 -21.65 15.42 -0.89
C THR A 233 -21.08 15.06 -2.26
N THR A 234 -20.96 16.05 -3.13
CA THR A 234 -20.37 15.88 -4.47
C THR A 234 -18.96 15.31 -4.39
N LEU A 235 -18.15 15.79 -3.45
CA LEU A 235 -16.80 15.28 -3.20
C LEU A 235 -16.83 13.80 -2.81
N ALA A 236 -17.69 13.40 -1.88
CA ALA A 236 -17.80 12.00 -1.44
C ALA A 236 -18.24 11.08 -2.60
N ARG A 237 -19.15 11.54 -3.44
CA ARG A 237 -19.59 10.79 -4.64
C ARG A 237 -18.47 10.64 -5.68
N ILE A 238 -17.65 11.68 -5.88
CA ILE A 238 -16.47 11.60 -6.76
C ILE A 238 -15.50 10.54 -6.22
N ILE A 239 -15.18 10.57 -4.93
CA ILE A 239 -14.29 9.62 -4.28
C ILE A 239 -14.84 8.19 -4.45
N HIS A 240 -16.11 7.97 -4.16
CA HIS A 240 -16.75 6.65 -4.31
C HIS A 240 -16.70 6.13 -5.74
N ARG A 241 -16.92 7.00 -6.76
CA ARG A 241 -16.77 6.63 -8.17
C ARG A 241 -15.36 6.23 -8.55
N VAL A 242 -14.35 6.91 -7.97
CA VAL A 242 -12.95 6.56 -8.20
C VAL A 242 -12.61 5.23 -7.53
N GLU A 243 -13.13 4.97 -6.33
CA GLU A 243 -12.97 3.68 -5.63
C GLU A 243 -13.64 2.54 -6.43
N GLU A 244 -14.88 2.71 -6.89
CA GLU A 244 -15.58 1.74 -7.75
C GLU A 244 -14.79 1.46 -9.05
N ALA A 245 -14.22 2.48 -9.67
CA ALA A 245 -13.40 2.32 -10.88
C ALA A 245 -12.09 1.55 -10.61
N GLN A 246 -11.50 1.69 -9.42
CA GLN A 246 -10.34 0.92 -9.00
C GLN A 246 -10.69 -0.53 -8.68
N ASP A 247 -11.83 -0.78 -8.04
CA ASP A 247 -12.34 -2.13 -7.80
C ASP A 247 -12.69 -2.87 -9.11
N ALA A 248 -13.04 -2.14 -10.16
CA ALA A 248 -13.22 -2.72 -11.50
C ALA A 248 -11.91 -3.24 -12.10
N LYS A 249 -10.74 -2.63 -11.77
CA LYS A 249 -9.42 -3.18 -12.12
C LYS A 249 -9.12 -4.46 -11.35
N ALA A 250 -9.64 -4.60 -10.13
CA ALA A 250 -9.56 -5.85 -9.35
C ALA A 250 -10.27 -7.02 -10.03
N LYS A 251 -11.26 -6.80 -10.91
CA LYS A 251 -11.90 -7.85 -11.70
C LYS A 251 -10.98 -8.48 -12.74
N THR A 252 -10.10 -7.68 -13.35
CA THR A 252 -9.05 -8.19 -14.26
C THR A 252 -8.01 -8.99 -13.47
N GLN A 253 -7.64 -8.53 -12.29
CA GLN A 253 -6.78 -9.27 -11.36
C GLN A 253 -7.43 -10.60 -10.97
N ALA A 254 -8.72 -10.60 -10.60
CA ALA A 254 -9.49 -11.80 -10.29
C ALA A 254 -9.58 -12.80 -11.47
N PHE A 255 -9.52 -12.32 -12.72
CA PHE A 255 -9.40 -13.19 -13.89
C PHE A 255 -8.04 -13.85 -13.95
N ILE A 256 -6.95 -13.08 -13.74
CA ILE A 256 -5.57 -13.60 -13.69
C ILE A 256 -5.43 -14.63 -12.56
N ASP A 257 -5.98 -14.33 -11.39
CA ASP A 257 -5.99 -15.22 -10.23
C ASP A 257 -6.75 -16.53 -10.52
N ARG A 258 -7.89 -16.44 -11.22
CA ARG A 258 -8.66 -17.61 -11.64
C ARG A 258 -7.91 -18.43 -12.68
N PHE A 259 -7.25 -17.80 -13.63
CA PHE A 259 -6.39 -18.46 -14.61
C PHE A 259 -5.22 -19.14 -13.93
N SER A 260 -4.52 -18.45 -13.03
CA SER A 260 -3.41 -19.00 -12.25
C SER A 260 -3.83 -20.21 -11.42
N LYS A 261 -5.02 -20.20 -10.85
CA LYS A 261 -5.59 -21.32 -10.08
C LYS A 261 -5.71 -22.61 -10.89
N TRP A 262 -5.89 -22.50 -12.17
CA TRP A 262 -5.95 -23.66 -13.08
C TRP A 262 -4.58 -23.96 -13.71
N TYR A 263 -3.86 -22.93 -14.13
CA TYR A 263 -2.59 -23.06 -14.82
C TYR A 263 -1.46 -23.53 -13.89
N THR A 264 -1.37 -22.99 -12.68
CA THR A 264 -0.29 -23.34 -11.74
C THR A 264 -0.26 -24.84 -11.36
N PRO A 265 -1.40 -25.49 -11.02
CA PRO A 265 -1.40 -26.93 -10.78
C PRO A 265 -1.11 -27.78 -12.02
N ALA A 266 -1.43 -27.26 -13.22
CA ALA A 266 -1.17 -27.99 -14.48
C ALA A 266 0.31 -28.00 -14.86
N VAL A 267 1.09 -27.02 -14.38
CA VAL A 267 2.53 -26.89 -14.63
C VAL A 267 3.37 -27.54 -13.54
N MET A 268 2.80 -27.76 -12.35
CA MET A 268 3.40 -28.54 -11.26
C MET A 268 3.26 -30.03 -11.50
#